data_022918c2ceed76371b85615d43ca8a03
#
_entry.id   022918c2ceed76371b85615d43ca8a03
#
_cell.length_a   1.000
_cell.length_b   1.000
_cell.length_c   1.000
_cell.angle_alpha   90.00
_cell.angle_beta   90.00
_cell.angle_gamma   90.00
#
_symmetry.space_group_name_H-M   'P 1'
#
loop_
_entity.id
_entity.type
_entity.pdbx_description
1 polymer ?
#
loop_
_entity_poly.entity_id
_entity_poly.type
_entity_poly.pdbx_seq_one_letter_code
_entity_poly.pdbx_strand_id
1 'polypeptide(L)'
;MAIKVIVELQAKPGKRAELKSLIESIVAKEGAGQRGFLGSTRYEVLDSPDMLVEIADWESAEARAAHMQEAAATGVYAPLSEMLAAPFRVTIIRQLA
;
A
#
# COMPACT_ATOMS: atom_id res chain seq x y z
N MET A 1 -13.91 -14.07 0.12
CA MET A 1 -13.12 -14.15 1.36
C MET A 1 -12.22 -12.95 1.49
N ALA A 2 -12.20 -12.35 2.65
CA ALA A 2 -11.35 -11.20 2.92
C ALA A 2 -9.88 -11.58 2.84
N ILE A 3 -9.08 -10.66 2.32
CA ILE A 3 -7.63 -10.81 2.23
C ILE A 3 -6.93 -9.62 2.88
N LYS A 4 -5.66 -9.81 3.20
CA LYS A 4 -4.78 -8.71 3.60
C LYS A 4 -3.65 -8.60 2.59
N VAL A 5 -3.27 -7.38 2.30
CA VAL A 5 -2.14 -7.08 1.41
C VAL A 5 -1.08 -6.39 2.24
N ILE A 6 0.08 -7.04 2.36
CA ILE A 6 1.22 -6.51 3.09
C ILE A 6 2.17 -5.90 2.07
N VAL A 7 2.43 -4.62 2.19
CA VAL A 7 3.35 -3.91 1.31
C VAL A 7 4.53 -3.41 2.13
N GLU A 8 5.73 -3.87 1.76
CA GLU A 8 6.96 -3.45 2.39
C GLU A 8 7.66 -2.43 1.49
N LEU A 9 7.87 -1.22 2.03
CA LEU A 9 8.45 -0.12 1.26
C LEU A 9 9.69 0.41 1.98
N GLN A 10 10.79 0.51 1.23
CA GLN A 10 12.01 1.13 1.74
C GLN A 10 12.10 2.54 1.18
N ALA A 11 11.95 3.53 2.06
CA ALA A 11 12.09 4.93 1.67
C ALA A 11 13.55 5.28 1.44
N LYS A 12 13.81 6.28 0.61
CA LYS A 12 15.12 6.90 0.55
C LYS A 12 15.48 7.44 1.93
N PRO A 13 16.79 7.53 2.26
CA PRO A 13 17.20 7.92 3.60
C PRO A 13 16.53 9.23 4.07
N GLY A 14 15.90 9.15 5.26
CA GLY A 14 15.21 10.28 5.87
C GLY A 14 13.86 10.63 5.28
N LYS A 15 13.33 9.83 4.35
CA LYS A 15 12.08 10.16 3.62
C LYS A 15 10.86 9.37 4.05
N ARG A 16 10.95 8.54 5.11
CA ARG A 16 9.83 7.71 5.53
C ARG A 16 8.59 8.51 5.89
N ALA A 17 8.74 9.64 6.58
CA ALA A 17 7.61 10.48 6.94
C ALA A 17 6.90 11.06 5.71
N GLU A 18 7.66 11.47 4.70
CA GLU A 18 7.11 11.97 3.44
C GLU A 18 6.44 10.85 2.66
N LEU A 19 7.03 9.66 2.66
CA LEU A 19 6.43 8.48 2.03
C LEU A 19 5.10 8.13 2.69
N LYS A 20 5.04 8.14 4.01
CA LYS A 20 3.80 7.91 4.76
C LYS A 20 2.71 8.91 4.35
N SER A 21 3.05 10.19 4.30
CA SER A 21 2.10 11.24 3.92
C SER A 21 1.59 11.06 2.49
N LEU A 22 2.47 10.67 1.58
CA LEU A 22 2.07 10.41 0.20
C LEU A 22 1.12 9.22 0.10
N ILE A 23 1.41 8.13 0.80
CA ILE A 23 0.54 6.96 0.82
C ILE A 23 -0.83 7.32 1.39
N GLU A 24 -0.86 8.05 2.50
CA GLU A 24 -2.12 8.48 3.11
C GLU A 24 -2.95 9.36 2.18
N SER A 25 -2.29 10.23 1.43
CA SER A 25 -2.95 11.06 0.44
C SER A 25 -3.57 10.22 -0.69
N ILE A 26 -2.84 9.22 -1.16
CA ILE A 26 -3.33 8.32 -2.21
C ILE A 26 -4.52 7.50 -1.69
N VAL A 27 -4.42 6.96 -0.48
CA VAL A 27 -5.50 6.19 0.13
C VAL A 27 -6.75 7.05 0.31
N ALA A 28 -6.59 8.29 0.73
CA ALA A 28 -7.72 9.21 0.90
C ALA A 28 -8.44 9.48 -0.42
N LYS A 29 -7.70 9.59 -1.53
CA LYS A 29 -8.27 9.87 -2.84
C LYS A 29 -8.85 8.61 -3.51
N GLU A 30 -8.09 7.51 -3.46
CA GLU A 30 -8.38 6.32 -4.25
C GLU A 30 -9.05 5.22 -3.45
N GLY A 31 -8.83 5.16 -2.12
CA GLY A 31 -9.41 4.14 -1.26
C GLY A 31 -10.83 4.46 -0.84
N ALA A 32 -11.12 5.73 -0.56
CA ALA A 32 -12.44 6.14 -0.13
C ALA A 32 -13.47 5.88 -1.24
N GLY A 33 -14.48 5.07 -0.97
CA GLY A 33 -15.49 4.71 -1.95
C GLY A 33 -15.05 3.63 -2.94
N GLN A 34 -13.81 3.14 -2.84
CA GLN A 34 -13.35 2.05 -3.70
C GLN A 34 -14.03 0.76 -3.31
N ARG A 35 -14.66 0.11 -4.28
CA ARG A 35 -15.41 -1.11 -4.04
C ARG A 35 -14.51 -2.22 -3.52
N GLY A 36 -14.89 -2.78 -2.38
CA GLY A 36 -14.17 -3.89 -1.78
C GLY A 36 -13.00 -3.50 -0.87
N PHE A 37 -12.64 -2.21 -0.81
CA PHE A 37 -11.59 -1.74 0.08
C PHE A 37 -12.15 -1.56 1.49
N LEU A 38 -11.54 -2.21 2.47
CA LEU A 38 -12.00 -2.20 3.85
C LEU A 38 -11.17 -1.29 4.76
N GLY A 39 -10.04 -0.81 4.28
CA GLY A 39 -9.16 0.07 5.03
C GLY A 39 -7.71 -0.34 4.96
N SER A 40 -6.84 0.51 5.44
CA SER A 40 -5.41 0.21 5.53
C SER A 40 -4.79 0.89 6.73
N THR A 41 -3.66 0.33 7.19
CA THR A 41 -2.89 0.87 8.30
C THR A 41 -1.43 0.84 7.93
N ARG A 42 -0.68 1.85 8.34
CA ARG A 42 0.74 1.96 8.09
C ARG A 42 1.50 1.78 9.38
N TYR A 43 2.62 1.08 9.29
CA TYR A 43 3.45 0.71 10.44
C TYR A 43 4.89 1.14 10.19
N GLU A 44 5.57 1.54 11.25
CA GLU A 44 7.02 1.69 11.21
C GLU A 44 7.67 0.36 11.59
N VAL A 45 8.88 0.15 11.04
CA VAL A 45 9.70 -0.99 11.42
C VAL A 45 10.71 -0.48 12.45
N LEU A 46 10.66 -0.98 13.67
CA LEU A 46 11.35 -0.38 14.81
C LEU A 46 12.88 -0.33 14.67
N ASP A 47 13.47 -1.33 14.02
CA ASP A 47 14.93 -1.41 13.83
C ASP A 47 15.39 -1.00 12.43
N SER A 48 14.50 -0.42 11.63
CA SER A 48 14.80 0.00 10.28
C SER A 48 14.11 1.33 10.00
N PRO A 49 14.79 2.47 10.25
CA PRO A 49 14.14 3.78 10.25
C PRO A 49 13.58 4.22 8.91
N ASP A 50 14.03 3.63 7.80
CA ASP A 50 13.53 3.97 6.48
C ASP A 50 12.53 2.96 5.92
N MET A 51 12.19 1.93 6.70
CA MET A 51 11.20 0.93 6.28
C MET A 51 9.80 1.31 6.77
N LEU A 52 8.84 1.14 5.89
CA LEU A 52 7.42 1.33 6.17
C LEU A 52 6.67 0.08 5.70
N VAL A 53 5.74 -0.38 6.51
CA VAL A 53 4.87 -1.50 6.15
C VAL A 53 3.43 -0.99 6.11
N GLU A 54 2.75 -1.24 5.01
CA GLU A 54 1.32 -1.00 4.92
C GLU A 54 0.58 -2.33 4.90
N ILE A 55 -0.49 -2.43 5.67
CA ILE A 55 -1.39 -3.59 5.61
C ILE A 55 -2.75 -3.07 5.20
N ALA A 56 -3.22 -3.52 4.04
CA ALA A 56 -4.52 -3.15 3.49
C ALA A 56 -5.46 -4.34 3.56
N ASP A 57 -6.70 -4.08 3.94
CA ASP A 57 -7.74 -5.10 3.99
C ASP A 57 -8.68 -4.92 2.80
N TRP A 58 -8.95 -6.02 2.09
CA TRP A 58 -9.85 -6.08 0.95
C TRP A 58 -10.84 -7.21 1.12
N GLU A 59 -12.06 -7.04 0.64
CA GLU A 59 -13.06 -8.10 0.76
C GLU A 59 -12.76 -9.30 -0.11
N SER A 60 -11.96 -9.13 -1.18
CA SER A 60 -11.57 -10.23 -2.06
C SER A 60 -10.33 -9.87 -2.88
N ALA A 61 -9.64 -10.90 -3.37
CA ALA A 61 -8.51 -10.72 -4.28
C ALA A 61 -8.96 -10.10 -5.60
N GLU A 62 -10.15 -10.43 -6.06
CA GLU A 62 -10.71 -9.91 -7.31
C GLU A 62 -10.96 -8.40 -7.23
N ALA A 63 -11.51 -7.93 -6.11
CA ALA A 63 -11.75 -6.50 -5.90
C ALA A 63 -10.43 -5.73 -5.91
N ARG A 64 -9.40 -6.26 -5.26
CA ARG A 64 -8.08 -5.64 -5.27
C ARG A 64 -7.48 -5.61 -6.67
N ALA A 65 -7.57 -6.72 -7.40
CA ALA A 65 -7.02 -6.80 -8.76
C ALA A 65 -7.67 -5.78 -9.68
N ALA A 66 -8.98 -5.60 -9.58
CA ALA A 66 -9.69 -4.60 -10.36
C ALA A 66 -9.21 -3.18 -10.04
N HIS A 67 -9.00 -2.88 -8.75
CA HIS A 67 -8.46 -1.59 -8.34
C HIS A 67 -7.04 -1.37 -8.88
N MET A 68 -6.20 -2.39 -8.85
CA MET A 68 -4.82 -2.28 -9.33
C MET A 68 -4.78 -2.02 -10.84
N GLN A 69 -5.70 -2.59 -11.60
CA GLN A 69 -5.79 -2.31 -13.04
C GLN A 69 -6.16 -0.85 -13.30
N GLU A 70 -7.13 -0.32 -12.57
CA GLU A 70 -7.51 1.09 -12.69
C GLU A 70 -6.36 2.01 -12.27
N ALA A 71 -5.70 1.69 -11.16
CA ALA A 71 -4.59 2.48 -10.65
C ALA A 71 -3.43 2.51 -11.64
N ALA A 72 -3.12 1.38 -12.28
CA ALA A 72 -2.09 1.31 -13.30
C ALA A 72 -2.43 2.19 -14.50
N ALA A 73 -3.69 2.19 -14.92
CA ALA A 73 -4.14 2.99 -16.04
C ALA A 73 -4.07 4.51 -15.76
N THR A 74 -4.32 4.93 -14.52
CA THR A 74 -4.28 6.34 -14.13
C THR A 74 -2.90 6.80 -13.67
N GLY A 75 -1.98 5.88 -13.37
CA GLY A 75 -0.66 6.21 -12.86
C GLY A 75 -0.64 6.77 -11.44
N VAL A 76 -1.68 6.51 -10.66
CA VAL A 76 -1.84 7.10 -9.33
C VAL A 76 -0.71 6.73 -8.36
N TYR A 77 -0.08 5.56 -8.54
CA TYR A 77 1.02 5.12 -7.68
C TYR A 77 2.41 5.49 -8.22
N ALA A 78 2.49 6.12 -9.41
CA ALA A 78 3.77 6.48 -9.99
C ALA A 78 4.65 7.37 -9.08
N PRO A 79 4.09 8.35 -8.35
CA PRO A 79 4.90 9.18 -7.46
C PRO A 79 5.62 8.42 -6.35
N LEU A 80 5.12 7.23 -5.96
CA LEU A 80 5.77 6.43 -4.91
C LEU A 80 7.19 6.04 -5.28
N SER A 81 7.44 5.71 -6.56
CA SER A 81 8.76 5.24 -6.99
C SER A 81 9.85 6.27 -6.77
N GLU A 82 9.52 7.55 -6.77
CA GLU A 82 10.49 8.62 -6.54
C GLU A 82 10.96 8.68 -5.09
N MET A 83 10.20 8.14 -4.17
CA MET A 83 10.53 8.15 -2.75
C MET A 83 11.13 6.84 -2.27
N LEU A 84 11.21 5.82 -3.13
CA LEU A 84 11.68 4.49 -2.76
C LEU A 84 13.15 4.30 -3.09
N ALA A 85 13.89 3.71 -2.15
CA ALA A 85 15.30 3.33 -2.35
C ALA A 85 15.43 2.00 -3.11
N ALA A 86 14.35 1.20 -3.13
CA ALA A 86 14.32 -0.11 -3.78
C ALA A 86 12.88 -0.43 -4.19
N PRO A 87 12.66 -1.39 -5.10
CA PRO A 87 11.30 -1.81 -5.44
C PRO A 87 10.57 -2.30 -4.19
N PHE A 88 9.31 -1.94 -4.06
CA PHE A 88 8.50 -2.40 -2.93
C PHE A 88 8.11 -3.87 -3.12
N ARG A 89 7.85 -4.55 -2.00
CA ARG A 89 7.45 -5.96 -1.99
C ARG A 89 5.99 -6.07 -1.56
N VAL A 90 5.21 -6.88 -2.29
CA VAL A 90 3.80 -7.12 -1.99
C VAL A 90 3.61 -8.59 -1.64
N THR A 91 2.94 -8.83 -0.52
CA THR A 91 2.54 -10.18 -0.10
C THR A 91 1.04 -10.16 0.15
N ILE A 92 0.31 -11.02 -0.52
CA ILE A 92 -1.13 -11.14 -0.35
C ILE A 92 -1.39 -12.38 0.49
N ILE A 93 -2.10 -12.21 1.60
CA ILE A 93 -2.38 -13.29 2.53
C ILE A 93 -3.88 -13.44 2.76
N ARG A 94 -4.26 -14.63 3.15
CA ARG A 94 -5.63 -14.97 3.53
C ARG A 94 -5.56 -15.92 4.72
N GLN A 95 -6.48 -15.77 5.65
CA GLN A 95 -6.50 -16.65 6.82
C GLN A 95 -6.71 -18.10 6.38
N LEU A 96 -5.91 -19.00 6.93
CA LEU A 96 -6.10 -20.44 6.73
C LEU A 96 -7.33 -20.91 7.49
N ALA A 97 -8.16 -21.67 6.82
CA ALA A 97 -9.35 -22.24 7.44
C ALA A 97 -9.04 -23.43 8.32
#